data_bcf8c5f6174f5ee1591df9b89965ab4c
#
_entry.id   bcf8c5f6174f5ee1591df9b89965ab4c
#
_cell.length_a   1.000
_cell.length_b   1.000
_cell.length_c   1.000
_cell.angle_alpha   90.00
_cell.angle_beta   90.00
_cell.angle_gamma   90.00
#
_symmetry.space_group_name_H-M   'P 1'
#
loop_
_entity.id
_entity.type
_entity.pdbx_description
1 polymer ?
#
loop_
_entity_poly.entity_id
_entity_poly.type
_entity_poly.pdbx_seq_one_letter_code
_entity_poly.pdbx_strand_id
1 'polypeptide(L)'
;MSTRDRNSVVVGVDGSDSSKSAVRVAAELATERSLNLKIIHALDFAPYGFGGPYMDSGGVYEWVEASGKAILAEAQEEAFAVNPIIDVYTELSIGSSAQWLVDLSENARVVVVGASGAGAAATALLGNTAINVTSHAHCPVVVVRGDAHEGGPVVVGVDGSPTSERAISVAFQEASLRNAPLVAVHVWSDLGPTAFEDPRAAALVPQGLEEDEHAVLAESLAGWQEKYPDVLVTREVYIDNPRARLLAWSKKAQLLVVGSRGRGGFKGMLLGSTSNSLVGGAHCPVVVVRPARP
;
A
#
# COMPACT_ATOMS: atom_id res chain seq x y z
N MET A 1 9.83 21.29 12.36
CA MET A 1 9.68 19.87 12.01
C MET A 1 10.72 19.07 12.77
N SER A 2 10.29 18.11 13.56
CA SER A 2 11.18 17.32 14.44
C SER A 2 11.99 16.32 13.61
N THR A 3 13.24 16.06 14.01
CA THR A 3 14.08 14.96 13.48
C THR A 3 13.41 13.59 13.64
N ARG A 4 12.40 13.46 14.52
CA ARG A 4 11.57 12.28 14.76
C ARG A 4 10.68 11.92 13.57
N ASP A 5 10.21 12.89 12.77
CA ASP A 5 9.34 12.64 11.62
C ASP A 5 10.06 11.93 10.46
N ARG A 6 11.39 12.08 10.34
CA ARG A 6 12.17 11.52 9.23
C ARG A 6 12.42 10.00 9.31
N ASN A 7 12.05 9.37 10.40
CA ASN A 7 12.34 7.95 10.65
C ASN A 7 11.11 7.23 11.25
N SER A 8 9.93 7.52 10.73
CA SER A 8 8.68 6.98 11.26
C SER A 8 7.91 6.18 10.22
N VAL A 9 7.16 5.19 10.71
CA VAL A 9 5.98 4.63 10.06
C VAL A 9 4.80 5.52 10.47
N VAL A 10 4.02 5.99 9.51
CA VAL A 10 2.84 6.83 9.77
C VAL A 10 1.59 6.02 9.46
N VAL A 11 0.60 6.00 10.34
CA VAL A 11 -0.68 5.34 10.12
C VAL A 11 -1.85 6.30 10.39
N GLY A 12 -2.82 6.33 9.48
CA GLY A 12 -4.07 7.07 9.65
C GLY A 12 -5.17 6.17 10.22
N VAL A 13 -5.88 6.66 11.25
CA VAL A 13 -6.95 5.92 11.90
C VAL A 13 -8.26 6.71 11.94
N ASP A 14 -9.38 6.00 11.86
CA ASP A 14 -10.73 6.55 11.93
C ASP A 14 -11.66 5.75 12.87
N GLY A 15 -11.11 4.82 13.65
CA GLY A 15 -11.83 3.94 14.57
C GLY A 15 -12.45 2.71 13.91
N SER A 16 -12.35 2.54 12.58
CA SER A 16 -12.85 1.34 11.90
C SER A 16 -11.94 0.12 12.13
N ASP A 17 -12.50 -1.10 11.95
CA ASP A 17 -11.72 -2.34 12.03
C ASP A 17 -10.59 -2.38 11.00
N SER A 18 -10.82 -1.78 9.82
CA SER A 18 -9.79 -1.63 8.79
C SER A 18 -8.63 -0.76 9.26
N SER A 19 -8.91 0.33 10.00
CA SER A 19 -7.85 1.17 10.57
C SER A 19 -7.13 0.51 11.74
N LYS A 20 -7.81 -0.31 12.55
CA LYS A 20 -7.17 -1.12 13.61
C LYS A 20 -6.19 -2.15 12.99
N SER A 21 -6.62 -2.84 11.94
CA SER A 21 -5.72 -3.74 11.19
C SER A 21 -4.53 -2.98 10.59
N ALA A 22 -4.73 -1.76 10.10
CA ALA A 22 -3.65 -0.92 9.62
C ALA A 22 -2.65 -0.54 10.74
N VAL A 23 -3.12 -0.30 11.96
CA VAL A 23 -2.24 -0.04 13.13
C VAL A 23 -1.38 -1.25 13.45
N ARG A 24 -1.93 -2.46 13.45
CA ARG A 24 -1.16 -3.69 13.71
C ARG A 24 -0.04 -3.85 12.69
N VAL A 25 -0.36 -3.76 11.40
CA VAL A 25 0.64 -3.82 10.32
C VAL A 25 1.68 -2.70 10.45
N ALA A 26 1.27 -1.48 10.79
CA ALA A 26 2.18 -0.37 10.99
C ALA A 26 3.13 -0.59 12.19
N ALA A 27 2.63 -1.17 13.28
CA ALA A 27 3.43 -1.50 14.46
C ALA A 27 4.44 -2.63 14.17
N GLU A 28 4.05 -3.66 13.42
CA GLU A 28 4.95 -4.70 12.91
C GLU A 28 6.07 -4.09 12.06
N LEU A 29 5.71 -3.27 11.05
CA LEU A 29 6.66 -2.60 10.18
C LEU A 29 7.62 -1.68 10.96
N ALA A 30 7.14 -0.95 11.95
CA ALA A 30 7.97 -0.08 12.77
C ALA A 30 8.93 -0.90 13.66
N THR A 31 8.45 -1.99 14.25
CA THR A 31 9.24 -2.90 15.08
C THR A 31 10.37 -3.57 14.27
N GLU A 32 10.04 -4.19 13.13
CA GLU A 32 11.00 -4.88 12.25
C GLU A 32 12.13 -3.96 11.78
N ARG A 33 11.87 -2.67 11.65
CA ARG A 33 12.81 -1.66 11.14
C ARG A 33 13.43 -0.77 12.20
N SER A 34 13.09 -0.99 13.48
CA SER A 34 13.51 -0.11 14.59
C SER A 34 13.16 1.36 14.33
N LEU A 35 11.93 1.61 13.84
CA LEU A 35 11.38 2.92 13.55
C LEU A 35 10.34 3.31 14.60
N ASN A 36 10.08 4.62 14.70
CA ASN A 36 8.96 5.12 15.49
C ASN A 36 7.64 4.91 14.75
N LEU A 37 6.55 4.74 15.50
CA LEU A 37 5.19 4.69 14.97
C LEU A 37 4.48 6.02 15.26
N LYS A 38 3.99 6.70 14.22
CA LYS A 38 3.15 7.88 14.33
C LYS A 38 1.73 7.53 13.94
N ILE A 39 0.80 7.62 14.89
CA ILE A 39 -0.63 7.37 14.68
C ILE A 39 -1.33 8.72 14.59
N ILE A 40 -2.06 8.96 13.51
CA ILE A 40 -2.80 10.21 13.31
C ILE A 40 -4.30 9.97 13.16
N HIS A 41 -5.08 10.87 13.73
CA HIS A 41 -6.51 10.96 13.51
C HIS A 41 -6.88 12.39 13.14
N ALA A 42 -7.65 12.56 12.04
CA ALA A 42 -8.12 13.85 11.60
C ALA A 42 -9.60 14.01 11.94
N LEU A 43 -9.91 15.09 12.66
CA LEU A 43 -11.30 15.50 12.92
C LEU A 43 -11.89 16.12 11.67
N ASP A 44 -12.85 15.42 11.04
CA ASP A 44 -13.63 15.96 9.92
C ASP A 44 -14.98 16.45 10.43
N PHE A 45 -15.18 17.77 10.38
CA PHE A 45 -16.44 18.41 10.78
C PHE A 45 -17.45 18.50 9.63
N ALA A 46 -17.07 18.19 8.40
CA ALA A 46 -17.97 18.28 7.24
C ALA A 46 -19.23 17.41 7.36
N PRO A 47 -19.19 16.16 7.92
CA PRO A 47 -20.39 15.36 8.10
C PRO A 47 -21.44 15.96 9.03
N TYR A 48 -21.02 16.88 9.90
CA TYR A 48 -21.90 17.50 10.90
C TYR A 48 -22.52 18.84 10.42
N GLY A 49 -22.28 19.23 9.15
CA GLY A 49 -22.79 20.47 8.58
C GLY A 49 -22.16 21.74 9.16
N PHE A 50 -21.07 21.62 9.89
CA PHE A 50 -20.40 22.73 10.54
C PHE A 50 -19.32 23.32 9.65
N GLY A 51 -19.69 24.29 8.84
CA GLY A 51 -18.78 25.14 8.06
C GLY A 51 -19.02 26.64 8.26
N GLY A 52 -19.75 27.02 9.32
CA GLY A 52 -20.17 28.39 9.54
C GLY A 52 -19.95 28.89 10.97
N PRO A 53 -20.26 30.18 11.25
CA PRO A 53 -20.01 30.86 12.52
C PRO A 53 -20.80 30.32 13.73
N TYR A 54 -21.53 29.23 13.57
CA TYR A 54 -22.35 28.58 14.62
C TYR A 54 -21.60 27.45 15.34
N MET A 55 -20.30 27.26 15.15
CA MET A 55 -19.50 26.21 15.80
C MET A 55 -19.42 26.31 17.33
N ASP A 56 -19.87 27.41 17.93
CA ASP A 56 -19.67 27.68 19.36
C ASP A 56 -20.91 27.34 20.25
N SER A 57 -21.93 26.71 19.72
CA SER A 57 -23.13 26.42 20.49
C SER A 57 -23.26 24.92 20.82
N GLY A 58 -22.72 24.50 21.98
CA GLY A 58 -23.23 23.31 22.64
C GLY A 58 -22.33 22.09 22.75
N GLY A 59 -21.03 22.22 22.93
CA GLY A 59 -20.17 21.07 23.28
C GLY A 59 -19.87 20.08 22.15
N VAL A 60 -20.28 20.36 20.90
CA VAL A 60 -20.00 19.47 19.75
C VAL A 60 -18.51 19.35 19.46
N TYR A 61 -17.81 20.47 19.52
CA TYR A 61 -16.35 20.46 19.36
C TYR A 61 -15.66 19.59 20.40
N GLU A 62 -16.01 19.79 21.66
CA GLU A 62 -15.47 19.02 22.79
C GLU A 62 -15.79 17.52 22.65
N TRP A 63 -17.01 17.21 22.21
CA TRP A 63 -17.42 15.82 21.99
C TRP A 63 -16.63 15.18 20.83
N VAL A 64 -16.47 15.86 19.69
CA VAL A 64 -15.70 15.36 18.54
C VAL A 64 -14.23 15.19 18.91
N GLU A 65 -13.66 16.16 19.63
CA GLU A 65 -12.26 16.08 20.10
C GLU A 65 -12.06 14.92 21.09
N ALA A 66 -12.99 14.73 22.04
CA ALA A 66 -12.94 13.62 22.98
C ALA A 66 -13.05 12.26 22.25
N SER A 67 -13.93 12.16 21.26
CA SER A 67 -14.07 10.96 20.44
C SER A 67 -12.79 10.68 19.65
N GLY A 68 -12.15 11.69 19.06
CA GLY A 68 -10.89 11.54 18.37
C GLY A 68 -9.74 11.09 19.27
N LYS A 69 -9.68 11.62 20.51
CA LYS A 69 -8.72 11.18 21.54
C LYS A 69 -8.94 9.72 21.93
N ALA A 70 -10.20 9.28 22.05
CA ALA A 70 -10.52 7.89 22.34
C ALA A 70 -10.08 6.94 21.21
N ILE A 71 -10.29 7.32 19.94
CA ILE A 71 -9.80 6.58 18.76
C ILE A 71 -8.28 6.44 18.80
N LEU A 72 -7.56 7.52 19.10
CA LEU A 72 -6.09 7.48 19.20
C LEU A 72 -5.61 6.62 20.37
N ALA A 73 -6.28 6.65 21.50
CA ALA A 73 -5.94 5.82 22.66
C ALA A 73 -6.14 4.31 22.34
N GLU A 74 -7.26 3.95 21.73
CA GLU A 74 -7.52 2.57 21.29
C GLU A 74 -6.48 2.11 20.25
N ALA A 75 -6.14 2.96 19.29
CA ALA A 75 -5.10 2.66 18.29
C ALA A 75 -3.71 2.48 18.92
N GLN A 76 -3.39 3.24 19.97
CA GLN A 76 -2.15 3.08 20.72
C GLN A 76 -2.10 1.75 21.48
N GLU A 77 -3.22 1.32 22.07
CA GLU A 77 -3.35 0.01 22.71
C GLU A 77 -3.14 -1.14 21.71
N GLU A 78 -3.71 -1.04 20.50
CA GLU A 78 -3.47 -2.00 19.43
C GLU A 78 -1.98 -2.08 19.04
N ALA A 79 -1.29 -0.95 18.98
CA ALA A 79 0.15 -0.93 18.68
C ALA A 79 0.99 -1.57 19.79
N PHE A 80 0.66 -1.31 21.06
CA PHE A 80 1.33 -1.92 22.22
C PHE A 80 1.04 -3.42 22.35
N ALA A 81 -0.11 -3.89 21.86
CA ALA A 81 -0.40 -5.32 21.79
C ALA A 81 0.53 -6.07 20.83
N VAL A 82 1.01 -5.39 19.77
CA VAL A 82 2.02 -5.93 18.84
C VAL A 82 3.42 -5.91 19.48
N ASN A 83 3.81 -4.76 20.03
CA ASN A 83 5.10 -4.59 20.69
C ASN A 83 5.00 -3.59 21.85
N PRO A 84 5.08 -4.04 23.12
CA PRO A 84 4.92 -3.17 24.29
C PRO A 84 5.96 -2.08 24.46
N ILE A 85 7.10 -2.17 23.78
CA ILE A 85 8.23 -1.23 23.88
C ILE A 85 8.39 -0.34 22.64
N ILE A 86 7.45 -0.42 21.70
CA ILE A 86 7.48 0.44 20.49
C ILE A 86 7.32 1.91 20.87
N ASP A 87 8.10 2.78 20.22
CA ASP A 87 7.99 4.23 20.42
C ASP A 87 6.82 4.80 19.59
N VAL A 88 5.71 5.12 20.26
CA VAL A 88 4.44 5.55 19.64
C VAL A 88 4.17 7.03 19.93
N TYR A 89 3.87 7.78 18.88
CA TYR A 89 3.36 9.15 18.96
C TYR A 89 1.95 9.23 18.38
N THR A 90 1.05 9.88 19.09
CA THR A 90 -0.31 10.13 18.60
C THR A 90 -0.48 11.62 18.29
N GLU A 91 -1.17 11.93 17.22
CA GLU A 91 -1.45 13.32 16.83
C GLU A 91 -2.89 13.46 16.33
N LEU A 92 -3.58 14.47 16.87
CA LEU A 92 -4.94 14.84 16.48
C LEU A 92 -4.90 16.17 15.74
N SER A 93 -5.58 16.27 14.60
CA SER A 93 -5.66 17.51 13.83
C SER A 93 -7.06 17.72 13.26
N ILE A 94 -7.33 18.92 12.80
CA ILE A 94 -8.59 19.27 12.13
C ILE A 94 -8.33 19.34 10.63
N GLY A 95 -9.19 18.72 9.82
CA GLY A 95 -9.14 18.82 8.37
C GLY A 95 -9.07 17.48 7.65
N SER A 96 -8.55 17.50 6.41
CA SER A 96 -8.49 16.31 5.57
C SER A 96 -7.39 15.33 6.01
N SER A 97 -7.78 14.13 6.45
CA SER A 97 -6.85 13.05 6.76
C SER A 97 -5.96 12.67 5.57
N ALA A 98 -6.52 12.68 4.36
CA ALA A 98 -5.79 12.34 3.15
C ALA A 98 -4.66 13.34 2.86
N GLN A 99 -4.96 14.65 2.93
CA GLN A 99 -3.94 15.69 2.71
C GLN A 99 -2.85 15.63 3.77
N TRP A 100 -3.22 15.47 5.03
CA TRP A 100 -2.27 15.41 6.12
C TRP A 100 -1.33 14.19 6.01
N LEU A 101 -1.86 13.01 5.64
CA LEU A 101 -1.03 11.82 5.37
C LEU A 101 -0.08 12.03 4.19
N VAL A 102 -0.54 12.73 3.14
CA VAL A 102 0.32 13.10 2.00
C VAL A 102 1.44 14.02 2.44
N ASP A 103 1.16 15.05 3.24
CA ASP A 103 2.18 15.97 3.75
C ASP A 103 3.21 15.24 4.66
N LEU A 104 2.74 14.37 5.55
CA LEU A 104 3.61 13.56 6.41
C LEU A 104 4.47 12.58 5.60
N SER A 105 3.96 12.08 4.47
CA SER A 105 4.69 11.15 3.61
C SER A 105 5.98 11.72 3.00
N GLU A 106 6.16 13.05 3.04
CA GLU A 106 7.41 13.69 2.60
C GLU A 106 8.62 13.27 3.44
N ASN A 107 8.39 12.95 4.71
CA ASN A 107 9.43 12.63 5.67
C ASN A 107 9.29 11.22 6.27
N ALA A 108 8.15 10.57 6.10
CA ALA A 108 7.92 9.20 6.56
C ALA A 108 8.70 8.17 5.72
N ARG A 109 9.03 7.05 6.33
CA ARG A 109 9.58 5.87 5.62
C ARG A 109 8.50 5.13 4.86
N VAL A 110 7.30 5.06 5.44
CA VAL A 110 6.13 4.42 4.86
C VAL A 110 4.87 5.01 5.49
N VAL A 111 3.81 5.14 4.72
CA VAL A 111 2.47 5.45 5.20
C VAL A 111 1.60 4.20 5.12
N VAL A 112 0.85 3.93 6.18
CA VAL A 112 -0.07 2.78 6.26
C VAL A 112 -1.50 3.30 6.39
N VAL A 113 -2.41 2.73 5.62
CA VAL A 113 -3.84 3.07 5.66
C VAL A 113 -4.69 1.82 5.54
N GLY A 114 -5.84 1.81 6.16
CA GLY A 114 -6.87 0.80 5.90
C GLY A 114 -7.47 0.98 4.51
N ALA A 115 -7.89 -0.10 3.88
CA ALA A 115 -8.53 -0.04 2.56
C ALA A 115 -9.91 0.61 2.57
N SER A 116 -10.63 0.56 3.70
CA SER A 116 -11.96 1.17 3.89
C SER A 116 -11.98 1.98 5.18
N GLY A 117 -12.90 2.94 5.30
CA GLY A 117 -13.07 3.76 6.49
C GLY A 117 -14.44 3.57 7.16
N ALA A 118 -14.67 4.27 8.28
CA ALA A 118 -15.86 4.19 9.11
C ALA A 118 -17.18 4.49 8.37
N GLY A 119 -17.13 5.18 7.23
CA GLY A 119 -18.30 5.50 6.40
C GLY A 119 -18.62 4.48 5.30
N ALA A 120 -17.82 3.45 5.13
CA ALA A 120 -18.05 2.43 4.11
C ALA A 120 -18.95 1.31 4.68
N ALA A 121 -20.18 1.24 4.17
CA ALA A 121 -20.99 0.04 4.38
C ALA A 121 -20.20 -1.17 3.87
N ALA A 122 -19.85 -2.05 4.80
CA ALA A 122 -19.19 -3.35 4.67
C ALA A 122 -18.56 -3.69 3.29
N THR A 123 -17.25 -3.73 3.24
CA THR A 123 -16.39 -4.68 2.51
C THR A 123 -16.06 -4.46 1.03
N ALA A 124 -16.66 -3.59 0.25
CA ALA A 124 -16.40 -3.58 -1.20
C ALA A 124 -15.81 -2.28 -1.77
N LEU A 125 -15.90 -1.16 -1.08
CA LEU A 125 -15.44 0.12 -1.61
C LEU A 125 -14.11 0.57 -1.00
N LEU A 126 -13.18 0.89 -1.88
CA LEU A 126 -11.92 1.53 -1.50
C LEU A 126 -12.21 2.94 -0.94
N GLY A 127 -11.67 3.25 0.24
CA GLY A 127 -11.84 4.56 0.89
C GLY A 127 -11.15 5.69 0.13
N ASN A 128 -11.76 6.87 0.12
CA ASN A 128 -11.19 8.06 -0.53
C ASN A 128 -9.80 8.41 0.02
N THR A 129 -9.56 8.22 1.31
CA THR A 129 -8.24 8.44 1.94
C THR A 129 -7.19 7.51 1.33
N ALA A 130 -7.48 6.21 1.21
CA ALA A 130 -6.56 5.24 0.62
C ALA A 130 -6.24 5.57 -0.85
N ILE A 131 -7.25 5.95 -1.65
CA ILE A 131 -7.07 6.38 -3.05
C ILE A 131 -6.17 7.62 -3.12
N ASN A 132 -6.47 8.65 -2.32
CA ASN A 132 -5.72 9.90 -2.32
C ASN A 132 -4.26 9.69 -1.89
N VAL A 133 -4.04 8.99 -0.80
CA VAL A 133 -2.69 8.74 -0.26
C VAL A 133 -1.87 7.91 -1.25
N THR A 134 -2.40 6.81 -1.79
CA THR A 134 -1.69 6.01 -2.80
C THR A 134 -1.38 6.78 -4.07
N SER A 135 -2.20 7.77 -4.41
CA SER A 135 -2.03 8.62 -5.60
C SER A 135 -1.01 9.75 -5.40
N HIS A 136 -0.86 10.30 -4.19
CA HIS A 136 -0.12 11.54 -3.96
C HIS A 136 1.05 11.43 -2.97
N ALA A 137 1.14 10.37 -2.17
CA ALA A 137 2.23 10.21 -1.19
C ALA A 137 3.62 10.25 -1.83
N HIS A 138 4.62 10.61 -1.04
CA HIS A 138 6.02 10.78 -1.42
C HIS A 138 6.91 9.60 -1.00
N CYS A 139 6.39 8.69 -0.21
CA CYS A 139 7.01 7.43 0.20
C CYS A 139 6.13 6.23 -0.22
N PRO A 140 6.58 4.97 -0.05
CA PRO A 140 5.72 3.80 -0.22
C PRO A 140 4.48 3.88 0.67
N VAL A 141 3.35 3.40 0.15
CA VAL A 141 2.07 3.34 0.87
C VAL A 141 1.64 1.89 1.00
N VAL A 142 1.39 1.44 2.22
CA VAL A 142 0.81 0.13 2.51
C VAL A 142 -0.69 0.31 2.69
N VAL A 143 -1.47 -0.33 1.84
CA VAL A 143 -2.93 -0.42 1.99
C VAL A 143 -3.24 -1.78 2.60
N VAL A 144 -3.78 -1.76 3.81
CA VAL A 144 -4.13 -2.98 4.54
C VAL A 144 -5.53 -3.40 4.15
N ARG A 145 -5.60 -4.55 3.47
CA ARG A 145 -6.83 -5.18 3.01
C ARG A 145 -6.66 -6.69 3.07
N GLY A 146 -7.67 -7.38 3.59
CA GLY A 146 -7.55 -8.81 3.80
C GLY A 146 -6.48 -9.18 4.82
N ASP A 147 -6.28 -10.46 4.99
CA ASP A 147 -5.31 -11.00 5.94
C ASP A 147 -4.05 -11.44 5.19
N ALA A 148 -2.89 -11.15 5.76
CA ALA A 148 -1.63 -11.68 5.26
C ALA A 148 -1.66 -13.22 5.35
N HIS A 149 -1.28 -13.91 4.27
CA HIS A 149 -1.15 -15.35 4.30
C HIS A 149 0.16 -15.71 5.01
N GLU A 150 0.07 -16.11 6.27
CA GLU A 150 1.23 -16.44 7.09
C GLU A 150 2.12 -17.50 6.40
N GLY A 151 3.42 -17.22 6.32
CA GLY A 151 4.38 -18.08 5.62
C GLY A 151 4.29 -18.02 4.08
N GLY A 152 3.41 -17.19 3.52
CA GLY A 152 3.33 -16.94 2.09
C GLY A 152 4.51 -16.13 1.55
N PRO A 153 4.71 -16.07 0.22
CA PRO A 153 5.76 -15.24 -0.37
C PRO A 153 5.43 -13.75 -0.31
N VAL A 154 6.47 -12.92 -0.39
CA VAL A 154 6.34 -11.56 -0.90
C VAL A 154 6.22 -11.65 -2.42
N VAL A 155 5.23 -10.98 -3.00
CA VAL A 155 5.01 -10.98 -4.46
C VAL A 155 5.29 -9.59 -5.00
N VAL A 156 6.02 -9.46 -6.11
CA VAL A 156 6.24 -8.19 -6.79
C VAL A 156 5.76 -8.25 -8.23
N GLY A 157 4.94 -7.27 -8.63
CA GLY A 157 4.57 -7.06 -10.03
C GLY A 157 5.66 -6.28 -10.76
N VAL A 158 6.20 -6.88 -11.82
CA VAL A 158 7.30 -6.33 -12.63
C VAL A 158 6.81 -6.07 -14.04
N ASP A 159 7.05 -4.86 -14.56
CA ASP A 159 6.70 -4.48 -15.94
C ASP A 159 7.85 -3.77 -16.66
N GLY A 160 9.04 -3.70 -16.06
CA GLY A 160 10.23 -3.05 -16.61
C GLY A 160 10.16 -1.51 -16.64
N SER A 161 9.17 -0.89 -15.98
CA SER A 161 9.15 0.56 -15.80
C SER A 161 10.10 1.01 -14.67
N PRO A 162 10.56 2.28 -14.65
CA PRO A 162 11.39 2.79 -13.54
C PRO A 162 10.70 2.71 -12.17
N THR A 163 9.36 2.71 -12.15
CA THR A 163 8.59 2.54 -10.91
C THR A 163 8.60 1.08 -10.46
N SER A 164 8.58 0.16 -11.40
CA SER A 164 8.72 -1.28 -11.15
C SER A 164 10.10 -1.64 -10.59
N GLU A 165 11.19 -1.03 -11.06
CA GLU A 165 12.52 -1.21 -10.48
C GLU A 165 12.57 -0.84 -9.00
N ARG A 166 11.91 0.26 -8.63
CA ARG A 166 11.77 0.65 -7.22
C ARG A 166 10.91 -0.32 -6.44
N ALA A 167 9.85 -0.87 -7.05
CA ALA A 167 9.02 -1.88 -6.42
C ALA A 167 9.82 -3.16 -6.15
N ILE A 168 10.70 -3.57 -7.06
CA ILE A 168 11.64 -4.67 -6.85
C ILE A 168 12.54 -4.41 -5.64
N SER A 169 13.12 -3.20 -5.52
CA SER A 169 13.95 -2.82 -4.36
C SER A 169 13.19 -2.98 -3.03
N VAL A 170 11.95 -2.49 -2.98
CA VAL A 170 11.10 -2.62 -1.79
C VAL A 170 10.76 -4.08 -1.52
N ALA A 171 10.42 -4.86 -2.55
CA ALA A 171 10.04 -6.26 -2.40
C ALA A 171 11.19 -7.14 -1.87
N PHE A 172 12.42 -6.93 -2.33
CA PHE A 172 13.60 -7.62 -1.79
C PHE A 172 13.83 -7.27 -0.32
N GLN A 173 13.72 -5.99 0.03
CA GLN A 173 13.84 -5.54 1.41
C GLN A 173 12.76 -6.18 2.31
N GLU A 174 11.50 -6.21 1.86
CA GLU A 174 10.39 -6.83 2.58
C GLU A 174 10.59 -8.35 2.73
N ALA A 175 11.03 -9.03 1.67
CA ALA A 175 11.28 -10.46 1.70
C ALA A 175 12.40 -10.83 2.69
N SER A 176 13.51 -10.09 2.66
CA SER A 176 14.63 -10.29 3.60
C SER A 176 14.21 -10.04 5.05
N LEU A 177 13.53 -8.91 5.35
CA LEU A 177 13.06 -8.59 6.71
C LEU A 177 12.09 -9.65 7.28
N ARG A 178 11.27 -10.24 6.42
CA ARG A 178 10.26 -11.26 6.78
C ARG A 178 10.79 -12.68 6.72
N ASN A 179 12.06 -12.89 6.32
CA ASN A 179 12.62 -14.21 6.01
C ASN A 179 11.71 -15.03 5.06
N ALA A 180 11.15 -14.36 4.05
CA ALA A 180 10.17 -14.92 3.13
C ALA A 180 10.74 -15.08 1.72
N PRO A 181 10.26 -16.07 0.92
CA PRO A 181 10.59 -16.13 -0.49
C PRO A 181 9.96 -14.95 -1.26
N LEU A 182 10.62 -14.53 -2.33
CA LEU A 182 10.14 -13.52 -3.25
C LEU A 182 9.65 -14.17 -4.54
N VAL A 183 8.43 -13.84 -4.97
CA VAL A 183 7.92 -14.20 -6.29
C VAL A 183 7.84 -12.94 -7.15
N ALA A 184 8.67 -12.88 -8.19
CA ALA A 184 8.63 -11.80 -9.17
C ALA A 184 7.71 -12.21 -10.34
N VAL A 185 6.61 -11.48 -10.48
CA VAL A 185 5.56 -11.77 -11.46
C VAL A 185 5.63 -10.74 -12.59
N HIS A 186 5.93 -11.20 -13.79
CA HIS A 186 5.84 -10.41 -15.01
C HIS A 186 4.65 -10.89 -15.87
N VAL A 187 3.85 -9.94 -16.35
CA VAL A 187 2.68 -10.27 -17.16
C VAL A 187 2.69 -9.43 -18.42
N TRP A 188 2.89 -10.06 -19.55
CA TRP A 188 2.74 -9.42 -20.84
C TRP A 188 1.27 -9.25 -21.20
N SER A 189 0.87 -8.06 -21.64
CA SER A 189 -0.53 -7.71 -21.82
C SER A 189 -0.79 -6.67 -22.93
N ASP A 190 0.00 -6.68 -24.00
CA ASP A 190 -0.19 -5.73 -25.10
C ASP A 190 -1.49 -5.97 -25.90
N LEU A 191 -2.12 -7.11 -25.68
CA LEU A 191 -3.48 -7.37 -26.15
C LEU A 191 -4.49 -6.68 -25.24
N GLY A 192 -5.60 -6.20 -25.82
CA GLY A 192 -6.66 -5.57 -25.04
C GLY A 192 -7.26 -6.51 -23.97
N PRO A 193 -7.88 -5.96 -22.93
CA PRO A 193 -8.35 -6.73 -21.76
C PRO A 193 -9.26 -7.91 -22.10
N THR A 194 -10.06 -7.79 -23.17
CA THR A 194 -10.99 -8.83 -23.64
C THR A 194 -10.33 -9.86 -24.53
N ALA A 195 -9.11 -9.61 -25.05
CA ALA A 195 -8.43 -10.54 -25.93
C ALA A 195 -8.05 -11.85 -25.24
N PHE A 196 -7.77 -11.81 -23.94
CA PHE A 196 -7.44 -13.01 -23.15
C PHE A 196 -8.65 -13.90 -22.84
N GLU A 197 -9.85 -13.43 -23.12
CA GLU A 197 -11.10 -14.20 -23.00
C GLU A 197 -11.45 -14.94 -24.32
N ASP A 198 -10.83 -14.55 -25.45
CA ASP A 198 -11.03 -15.19 -26.75
C ASP A 198 -9.91 -16.21 -27.04
N PRO A 199 -10.26 -17.50 -27.23
CA PRO A 199 -9.29 -18.53 -27.60
C PRO A 199 -8.50 -18.23 -28.89
N ARG A 200 -9.02 -17.36 -29.77
CA ARG A 200 -8.36 -16.94 -31.01
C ARG A 200 -7.22 -15.95 -30.73
N ALA A 201 -7.21 -15.30 -29.59
CA ALA A 201 -6.15 -14.37 -29.23
C ALA A 201 -4.79 -15.06 -29.03
N ALA A 202 -4.78 -16.34 -28.69
CA ALA A 202 -3.56 -17.13 -28.64
C ALA A 202 -2.79 -17.14 -29.98
N ALA A 203 -3.49 -17.02 -31.10
CA ALA A 203 -2.89 -16.92 -32.43
C ALA A 203 -2.27 -15.56 -32.73
N LEU A 204 -2.54 -14.53 -31.92
CA LEU A 204 -2.00 -13.18 -32.03
C LEU A 204 -0.71 -12.98 -31.19
N VAL A 205 -0.37 -13.95 -30.35
CA VAL A 205 0.85 -13.91 -29.53
C VAL A 205 2.05 -14.17 -30.42
N PRO A 206 3.04 -13.26 -30.46
CA PRO A 206 4.26 -13.44 -31.26
C PRO A 206 5.02 -14.71 -30.86
N GLN A 207 5.62 -15.39 -31.84
CA GLN A 207 6.51 -16.53 -31.56
C GLN A 207 7.77 -16.02 -30.85
N GLY A 208 8.23 -16.76 -29.83
CA GLY A 208 9.43 -16.37 -29.05
C GLY A 208 9.15 -15.34 -27.95
N LEU A 209 7.92 -14.82 -27.86
CA LEU A 209 7.58 -13.79 -26.87
C LEU A 209 7.87 -14.24 -25.42
N GLU A 210 7.60 -15.51 -25.12
CA GLU A 210 7.79 -16.03 -23.76
C GLU A 210 9.26 -15.97 -23.33
N GLU A 211 10.19 -16.32 -24.24
CA GLU A 211 11.63 -16.23 -24.00
C GLU A 211 12.07 -14.76 -23.81
N ASP A 212 11.56 -13.85 -24.64
CA ASP A 212 11.86 -12.42 -24.54
C ASP A 212 11.39 -11.84 -23.21
N GLU A 213 10.19 -12.17 -22.75
CA GLU A 213 9.64 -11.70 -21.48
C GLU A 213 10.33 -12.32 -20.26
N HIS A 214 10.82 -13.56 -20.37
CA HIS A 214 11.71 -14.16 -19.38
C HIS A 214 13.05 -13.41 -19.29
N ALA A 215 13.60 -12.97 -20.41
CA ALA A 215 14.83 -12.18 -20.44
C ALA A 215 14.62 -10.80 -19.77
N VAL A 216 13.51 -10.12 -20.07
CA VAL A 216 13.13 -8.84 -19.45
C VAL A 216 13.03 -8.97 -17.93
N LEU A 217 12.38 -10.04 -17.43
CA LEU A 217 12.27 -10.27 -16.01
C LEU A 217 13.64 -10.59 -15.38
N ALA A 218 14.47 -11.39 -16.05
CA ALA A 218 15.80 -11.70 -15.58
C ALA A 218 16.71 -10.47 -15.49
N GLU A 219 16.66 -9.58 -16.50
CA GLU A 219 17.39 -8.32 -16.51
C GLU A 219 16.94 -7.38 -15.37
N SER A 220 15.62 -7.25 -15.15
CA SER A 220 15.06 -6.44 -14.08
C SER A 220 15.50 -6.90 -12.68
N LEU A 221 15.81 -8.19 -12.51
CA LEU A 221 16.23 -8.80 -11.24
C LEU A 221 17.76 -8.95 -11.11
N ALA A 222 18.51 -8.55 -12.15
CA ALA A 222 19.97 -8.67 -12.14
C ALA A 222 20.60 -7.87 -10.99
N GLY A 223 21.57 -8.46 -10.29
CA GLY A 223 22.29 -7.84 -9.17
C GLY A 223 21.53 -7.81 -7.83
N TRP A 224 20.20 -8.02 -7.81
CA TRP A 224 19.45 -8.00 -6.56
C TRP A 224 19.72 -9.21 -5.68
N GLN A 225 19.92 -10.40 -6.24
CA GLN A 225 20.29 -11.60 -5.48
C GLN A 225 21.67 -11.51 -4.83
N GLU A 226 22.60 -10.76 -5.44
CA GLU A 226 23.91 -10.48 -4.83
C GLU A 226 23.77 -9.60 -3.58
N LYS A 227 22.84 -8.63 -3.62
CA LYS A 227 22.56 -7.72 -2.52
C LYS A 227 21.74 -8.37 -1.40
N TYR A 228 20.87 -9.33 -1.74
CA TYR A 228 20.00 -10.07 -0.82
C TYR A 228 20.16 -11.58 -1.02
N PRO A 229 21.30 -12.16 -0.61
CA PRO A 229 21.59 -13.58 -0.83
C PRO A 229 20.71 -14.52 -0.01
N ASP A 230 20.06 -14.01 1.03
CA ASP A 230 19.11 -14.69 1.89
C ASP A 230 17.72 -14.87 1.26
N VAL A 231 17.41 -14.12 0.18
CA VAL A 231 16.09 -14.15 -0.45
C VAL A 231 16.04 -15.16 -1.59
N LEU A 232 15.20 -16.19 -1.42
CA LEU A 232 14.89 -17.15 -2.48
C LEU A 232 13.93 -16.51 -3.50
N VAL A 233 14.35 -16.39 -4.76
CA VAL A 233 13.57 -15.73 -5.81
C VAL A 233 13.00 -16.74 -6.79
N THR A 234 11.67 -16.72 -6.97
CA THR A 234 10.97 -17.42 -8.06
C THR A 234 10.52 -16.41 -9.11
N ARG A 235 10.71 -16.73 -10.38
CA ARG A 235 10.32 -15.91 -11.53
C ARG A 235 9.10 -16.53 -12.19
N GLU A 236 8.06 -15.73 -12.37
CA GLU A 236 6.80 -16.13 -12.99
C GLU A 236 6.48 -15.20 -14.14
N VAL A 237 6.37 -15.74 -15.34
CA VAL A 237 6.00 -15.00 -16.55
C VAL A 237 4.67 -15.51 -17.06
N TYR A 238 3.77 -14.61 -17.40
CA TYR A 238 2.44 -14.93 -17.93
C TYR A 238 2.12 -14.08 -19.16
N ILE A 239 1.44 -14.70 -20.12
CA ILE A 239 0.78 -14.00 -21.22
C ILE A 239 -0.70 -13.94 -20.87
N ASP A 240 -1.13 -12.86 -20.18
CA ASP A 240 -2.45 -12.76 -19.58
C ASP A 240 -2.80 -11.33 -19.13
N ASN A 241 -3.91 -11.20 -18.44
CA ASN A 241 -4.33 -9.96 -17.77
C ASN A 241 -3.57 -9.77 -16.44
N PRO A 242 -2.74 -8.71 -16.30
CA PRO A 242 -1.91 -8.49 -15.10
C PRO A 242 -2.75 -8.33 -13.83
N ARG A 243 -3.94 -7.73 -13.91
CA ARG A 243 -4.83 -7.57 -12.74
C ARG A 243 -5.27 -8.92 -12.22
N ALA A 244 -5.74 -9.80 -13.13
CA ALA A 244 -6.25 -11.11 -12.76
C ALA A 244 -5.15 -11.97 -12.13
N ARG A 245 -3.95 -11.97 -12.71
CA ARG A 245 -2.80 -12.75 -12.21
C ARG A 245 -2.31 -12.26 -10.85
N LEU A 246 -2.11 -10.95 -10.68
CA LEU A 246 -1.68 -10.40 -9.40
C LEU A 246 -2.74 -10.53 -8.30
N LEU A 247 -4.04 -10.42 -8.63
CA LEU A 247 -5.12 -10.74 -7.69
C LEU A 247 -5.12 -12.23 -7.30
N ALA A 248 -4.84 -13.14 -8.24
CA ALA A 248 -4.71 -14.56 -7.91
C ALA A 248 -3.51 -14.82 -6.98
N TRP A 249 -2.38 -14.15 -7.21
CA TRP A 249 -1.20 -14.22 -6.33
C TRP A 249 -1.46 -13.64 -4.95
N SER A 250 -2.26 -12.57 -4.83
CA SER A 250 -2.58 -11.96 -3.53
C SER A 250 -3.30 -12.91 -2.57
N LYS A 251 -3.91 -14.00 -3.05
CA LYS A 251 -4.54 -15.03 -2.21
C LYS A 251 -3.54 -15.95 -1.50
N LYS A 252 -2.28 -15.94 -1.94
CA LYS A 252 -1.21 -16.80 -1.43
C LYS A 252 -0.08 -16.00 -0.79
N ALA A 253 -0.04 -14.70 -1.05
CA ALA A 253 1.01 -13.81 -0.62
C ALA A 253 0.76 -13.28 0.81
N GLN A 254 1.84 -13.07 1.54
CA GLN A 254 1.77 -12.26 2.74
C GLN A 254 1.83 -10.76 2.44
N LEU A 255 2.40 -10.37 1.30
CA LEU A 255 2.53 -8.99 0.85
C LEU A 255 2.60 -8.95 -0.67
N LEU A 256 1.88 -7.99 -1.28
CA LEU A 256 1.97 -7.71 -2.70
C LEU A 256 2.57 -6.32 -2.91
N VAL A 257 3.65 -6.23 -3.69
CA VAL A 257 4.36 -4.97 -3.99
C VAL A 257 4.19 -4.62 -5.46
N VAL A 258 3.76 -3.38 -5.73
CA VAL A 258 3.58 -2.90 -7.11
C VAL A 258 4.01 -1.45 -7.24
N GLY A 259 4.43 -1.08 -8.44
CA GLY A 259 4.61 0.33 -8.80
C GLY A 259 3.26 1.06 -8.88
N SER A 260 3.24 2.34 -8.57
CA SER A 260 2.02 3.15 -8.69
C SER A 260 1.56 3.32 -10.15
N ARG A 261 2.46 3.18 -11.12
CA ARG A 261 2.22 3.25 -12.58
C ARG A 261 3.10 2.24 -13.30
N GLY A 262 2.65 1.75 -14.46
CA GLY A 262 3.39 0.87 -15.34
C GLY A 262 3.69 1.52 -16.70
N ARG A 263 4.16 0.71 -17.67
CA ARG A 263 4.55 1.11 -19.05
C ARG A 263 3.44 1.87 -19.79
N GLY A 264 2.17 1.50 -19.62
CA GLY A 264 1.02 2.04 -20.35
C GLY A 264 0.35 3.27 -19.71
N GLY A 265 0.95 3.88 -18.69
CA GLY A 265 0.33 4.98 -17.94
C GLY A 265 0.12 6.23 -18.80
N PHE A 266 -1.14 6.61 -19.03
CA PHE A 266 -1.45 7.91 -19.63
C PHE A 266 -0.82 9.03 -18.79
N LYS A 267 -0.16 10.00 -19.48
CA LYS A 267 0.34 11.21 -18.83
C LYS A 267 -0.81 11.93 -18.14
N GLY A 268 -0.77 12.00 -16.81
CA GLY A 268 -1.84 12.61 -15.98
C GLY A 268 -2.57 11.64 -15.04
N MET A 269 -2.48 10.32 -15.23
CA MET A 269 -3.02 9.37 -14.24
C MET A 269 -2.06 9.27 -13.05
N LEU A 270 -2.59 9.48 -11.85
CA LEU A 270 -1.82 9.44 -10.61
C LEU A 270 -1.56 8.00 -10.13
N LEU A 271 -2.50 7.09 -10.42
CA LEU A 271 -2.43 5.67 -10.10
C LEU A 271 -2.80 4.83 -11.33
N GLY A 272 -2.00 3.82 -11.66
CA GLY A 272 -2.24 2.91 -12.78
C GLY A 272 -3.45 2.01 -12.54
N SER A 273 -4.07 1.54 -13.63
CA SER A 273 -5.27 0.71 -13.56
C SER A 273 -5.04 -0.62 -12.82
N THR A 274 -3.87 -1.23 -12.97
CA THR A 274 -3.48 -2.45 -12.25
C THR A 274 -3.36 -2.16 -10.74
N SER A 275 -2.57 -1.16 -10.37
CA SER A 275 -2.37 -0.79 -8.96
C SER A 275 -3.68 -0.40 -8.28
N ASN A 276 -4.55 0.37 -8.96
CA ASN A 276 -5.88 0.73 -8.44
C ASN A 276 -6.76 -0.51 -8.21
N SER A 277 -6.74 -1.48 -9.15
CA SER A 277 -7.50 -2.72 -8.99
C SER A 277 -7.00 -3.58 -7.83
N LEU A 278 -5.67 -3.62 -7.62
CA LEU A 278 -5.06 -4.36 -6.51
C LEU A 278 -5.36 -3.74 -5.15
N VAL A 279 -5.22 -2.42 -5.04
CA VAL A 279 -5.59 -1.69 -3.82
C VAL A 279 -7.07 -1.91 -3.46
N GLY A 280 -7.95 -1.99 -4.48
CA GLY A 280 -9.39 -2.25 -4.30
C GLY A 280 -9.78 -3.71 -4.09
N GLY A 281 -8.98 -4.69 -4.50
CA GLY A 281 -9.40 -6.08 -4.61
C GLY A 281 -8.43 -7.16 -4.13
N ALA A 282 -7.23 -6.82 -3.69
CA ALA A 282 -6.27 -7.81 -3.19
C ALA A 282 -6.75 -8.48 -1.90
N HIS A 283 -6.24 -9.69 -1.64
CA HIS A 283 -6.55 -10.51 -0.49
C HIS A 283 -5.46 -10.45 0.60
N CYS A 284 -4.40 -9.71 0.37
CA CYS A 284 -3.31 -9.43 1.31
C CYS A 284 -2.98 -7.93 1.29
N PRO A 285 -2.18 -7.42 2.23
CA PRO A 285 -1.68 -6.05 2.20
C PRO A 285 -0.95 -5.73 0.89
N VAL A 286 -1.15 -4.51 0.36
CA VAL A 286 -0.55 -4.05 -0.90
C VAL A 286 0.35 -2.85 -0.64
N VAL A 287 1.62 -2.96 -1.04
CA VAL A 287 2.56 -1.83 -1.07
C VAL A 287 2.53 -1.19 -2.45
N VAL A 288 2.16 0.07 -2.50
CA VAL A 288 2.23 0.89 -3.71
C VAL A 288 3.47 1.77 -3.65
N VAL A 289 4.40 1.53 -4.58
CA VAL A 289 5.67 2.25 -4.64
C VAL A 289 5.58 3.36 -5.69
N ARG A 290 5.95 4.57 -5.30
CA ARG A 290 5.89 5.75 -6.16
C ARG A 290 7.23 6.06 -6.83
N PRO A 291 7.24 6.83 -7.95
CA PRO A 291 8.48 7.33 -8.54
C PRO A 291 9.31 8.11 -7.51
N ALA A 292 10.63 8.16 -7.69
CA ALA A 292 11.46 9.11 -6.95
C ALA A 292 11.01 10.54 -7.26
N ARG A 293 11.13 11.44 -6.29
CA ARG A 293 11.11 12.87 -6.61
C ARG A 293 12.29 13.18 -7.55
N PRO A 294 12.06 14.00 -8.58
CA PRO A 294 13.13 14.51 -9.44
C PRO A 294 14.12 15.35 -8.65
#